data_02b07e9f01e722f1792bb0f8f20eb962
#
_entry.id   02b07e9f01e722f1792bb0f8f20eb962
#
_cell.length_a   1.000
_cell.length_b   1.000
_cell.length_c   1.000
_cell.angle_alpha   90.00
_cell.angle_beta   90.00
_cell.angle_gamma   90.00
#
_symmetry.space_group_name_H-M   'P 1'
#
loop_
_entity.id
_entity.type
_entity.pdbx_description
1 polymer ?
#
loop_
_entity_poly.entity_id
_entity_poly.type
_entity_poly.pdbx_seq_one_letter_code
_entity_poly.pdbx_strand_id
1 'polypeptide(L)'
;MCFEKTKLLARVKLFSLLVCKTFFAVSFSFLVLSQATAQTPSNAATLKVTPARCVVFREGQYCDENIQVHWQATRTGSYCIHSDENPLPVECWINSARGSLVIEKKITKPSRYLLKEKGQENILASDTVTLVWVYEAIRKNRATWRLF
;
A
#
# COMPACT_ATOMS: atom_id res chain seq x y z
N MET A 1 -48.67 4.85 -59.01
CA MET A 1 -48.31 5.28 -57.61
C MET A 1 -47.43 4.23 -56.95
N CYS A 2 -46.31 3.84 -57.48
CA CYS A 2 -45.45 2.79 -56.88
C CYS A 2 -43.94 3.12 -56.94
N PHE A 3 -43.58 4.36 -57.21
CA PHE A 3 -42.17 4.77 -57.42
C PHE A 3 -41.56 5.58 -56.25
N GLU A 4 -42.33 5.95 -55.24
CA GLU A 4 -41.84 6.80 -54.15
C GLU A 4 -41.33 6.04 -52.91
N LYS A 5 -41.79 4.79 -52.70
CA LYS A 5 -41.41 3.99 -51.52
C LYS A 5 -39.95 3.49 -51.52
N THR A 6 -39.36 3.29 -52.70
CA THR A 6 -37.99 2.77 -52.84
C THR A 6 -36.89 3.80 -52.52
N LYS A 7 -37.13 5.08 -52.79
CA LYS A 7 -36.16 6.15 -52.45
C LYS A 7 -36.12 6.45 -50.95
N LEU A 8 -37.22 6.30 -50.24
CA LEU A 8 -37.28 6.52 -48.80
C LEU A 8 -36.53 5.44 -48.03
N LEU A 9 -36.66 4.17 -48.43
CA LEU A 9 -35.94 3.03 -47.82
C LEU A 9 -34.42 3.09 -48.01
N ALA A 10 -33.98 3.57 -49.19
CA ALA A 10 -32.55 3.74 -49.46
C ALA A 10 -31.91 4.84 -48.59
N ARG A 11 -32.63 5.94 -48.35
CA ARG A 11 -32.14 7.03 -47.48
C ARG A 11 -32.08 6.62 -46.00
N VAL A 12 -33.05 5.86 -45.52
CA VAL A 12 -33.07 5.35 -44.15
C VAL A 12 -31.90 4.36 -43.88
N LYS A 13 -31.60 3.45 -44.84
CA LYS A 13 -30.46 2.54 -44.73
C LYS A 13 -29.13 3.27 -44.76
N LEU A 14 -28.97 4.31 -45.59
CA LEU A 14 -27.73 5.09 -45.65
C LEU A 14 -27.50 5.89 -44.36
N PHE A 15 -28.57 6.45 -43.80
CA PHE A 15 -28.50 7.18 -42.53
C PHE A 15 -28.15 6.27 -41.35
N SER A 16 -28.72 5.05 -41.29
CA SER A 16 -28.42 4.03 -40.28
C SER A 16 -26.96 3.57 -40.32
N LEU A 17 -26.38 3.40 -41.53
CA LEU A 17 -24.96 3.02 -41.68
C LEU A 17 -23.97 4.12 -41.29
N LEU A 18 -24.33 5.39 -41.53
CA LEU A 18 -23.51 6.53 -41.09
C LEU A 18 -23.51 6.72 -39.60
N VAL A 19 -24.68 6.60 -38.94
CA VAL A 19 -24.81 6.71 -37.47
C VAL A 19 -24.07 5.56 -36.78
N CYS A 20 -24.13 4.35 -37.30
CA CYS A 20 -23.44 3.19 -36.73
C CYS A 20 -21.90 3.32 -36.79
N LYS A 21 -21.36 3.88 -37.91
CA LYS A 21 -19.91 4.14 -38.04
C LYS A 21 -19.40 5.22 -37.11
N THR A 22 -20.17 6.26 -36.88
CA THR A 22 -19.78 7.34 -35.94
C THR A 22 -19.85 6.90 -34.50
N PHE A 23 -20.83 6.07 -34.10
CA PHE A 23 -20.90 5.49 -32.76
C PHE A 23 -19.73 4.55 -32.45
N PHE A 24 -19.29 3.75 -33.43
CA PHE A 24 -18.16 2.84 -33.25
C PHE A 24 -16.82 3.57 -33.11
N ALA A 25 -16.63 4.69 -33.81
CA ALA A 25 -15.42 5.50 -33.70
C ALA A 25 -15.31 6.24 -32.37
N VAL A 26 -16.43 6.72 -31.82
CA VAL A 26 -16.46 7.40 -30.51
C VAL A 26 -16.27 6.43 -29.34
N SER A 27 -16.82 5.20 -29.42
CA SER A 27 -16.63 4.18 -28.38
C SER A 27 -15.19 3.69 -28.28
N PHE A 28 -14.44 3.67 -29.38
CA PHE A 28 -13.04 3.22 -29.39
C PHE A 28 -12.07 4.26 -28.81
N SER A 29 -12.43 5.55 -28.85
CA SER A 29 -11.60 6.63 -28.30
C SER A 29 -11.64 6.71 -26.77
N PHE A 30 -12.66 6.14 -26.10
CA PHE A 30 -12.79 6.16 -24.65
C PHE A 30 -12.00 5.03 -23.94
N LEU A 31 -11.53 4.02 -24.67
CA LEU A 31 -10.80 2.87 -24.09
C LEU A 31 -9.31 3.11 -23.85
N VAL A 32 -8.75 4.24 -24.26
CA VAL A 32 -7.29 4.48 -24.21
C VAL A 32 -6.83 5.31 -23.00
N LEU A 33 -7.74 5.81 -22.16
CA LEU A 33 -7.38 6.70 -21.04
C LEU A 33 -7.31 6.04 -19.66
N SER A 34 -7.36 4.71 -19.57
CA SER A 34 -7.05 4.01 -18.32
C SER A 34 -5.57 3.65 -18.27
N GLN A 35 -4.69 4.64 -18.33
CA GLN A 35 -3.33 4.45 -17.87
C GLN A 35 -3.38 4.39 -16.34
N ALA A 36 -3.49 3.17 -15.81
CA ALA A 36 -3.14 2.91 -14.42
C ALA A 36 -1.65 3.28 -14.27
N THR A 37 -1.38 4.47 -13.76
CA THR A 37 -0.04 4.82 -13.31
C THR A 37 0.29 3.87 -12.17
N ALA A 38 1.02 2.79 -12.48
CA ALA A 38 1.70 1.99 -11.49
C ALA A 38 2.64 2.96 -10.75
N GLN A 39 2.24 3.35 -9.55
CA GLN A 39 3.11 4.11 -8.66
C GLN A 39 4.25 3.18 -8.29
N THR A 40 5.37 3.33 -8.98
CA THR A 40 6.65 2.78 -8.55
C THR A 40 6.85 3.25 -7.11
N PRO A 41 7.12 2.35 -6.13
CA PRO A 41 7.43 2.79 -4.78
C PRO A 41 8.64 3.70 -4.87
N SER A 42 8.43 4.99 -4.76
CA SER A 42 9.52 5.95 -4.73
C SER A 42 10.26 5.68 -3.42
N ASN A 43 11.55 5.33 -3.48
CA ASN A 43 12.45 5.25 -2.33
C ASN A 43 12.65 6.66 -1.71
N ALA A 44 11.56 7.41 -1.56
CA ALA A 44 11.55 8.76 -1.04
C ALA A 44 11.92 8.81 0.45
N ALA A 45 11.75 7.69 1.15
CA ALA A 45 12.10 7.57 2.55
C ALA A 45 12.36 6.11 2.94
N THR A 46 13.09 5.93 4.05
CA THR A 46 13.31 4.65 4.72
C THR A 46 12.88 4.73 6.17
N LEU A 47 12.36 3.65 6.70
CA LEU A 47 12.03 3.47 8.11
C LEU A 47 12.59 2.14 8.56
N LYS A 48 13.27 2.13 9.72
CA LYS A 48 13.82 0.92 10.33
C LYS A 48 13.45 0.85 11.80
N VAL A 49 12.93 -0.28 12.21
CA VAL A 49 12.56 -0.58 13.59
C VAL A 49 13.49 -1.66 14.15
N THR A 50 13.98 -1.45 15.36
CA THR A 50 14.89 -2.38 16.04
C THR A 50 14.45 -2.55 17.49
N PRO A 51 14.29 -3.80 18.00
CA PRO A 51 14.43 -5.07 17.30
C PRO A 51 13.26 -5.33 16.32
N ALA A 52 13.51 -5.98 15.19
CA ALA A 52 12.48 -6.35 14.24
C ALA A 52 11.62 -7.55 14.74
N ARG A 53 12.11 -8.28 15.73
CA ARG A 53 11.45 -9.44 16.32
C ARG A 53 11.61 -9.44 17.82
N CYS A 54 10.51 -9.74 18.49
CA CYS A 54 10.50 -10.07 19.90
C CYS A 54 10.16 -11.55 20.05
N VAL A 55 10.97 -12.29 20.80
CA VAL A 55 10.82 -13.74 20.97
C VAL A 55 10.35 -14.03 22.39
N VAL A 56 9.23 -14.74 22.51
CA VAL A 56 8.67 -15.23 23.76
C VAL A 56 8.63 -16.76 23.79
N PHE A 57 8.57 -17.34 24.99
CA PHE A 57 8.61 -18.81 25.13
C PHE A 57 7.27 -19.47 24.91
N ARG A 58 6.15 -18.79 25.18
CA ARG A 58 4.79 -19.36 25.09
C ARG A 58 3.86 -18.40 24.40
N GLU A 59 2.86 -18.95 23.73
CA GLU A 59 1.73 -18.19 23.20
C GLU A 59 1.03 -17.42 24.33
N GLY A 60 0.61 -16.17 24.00
CA GLY A 60 -0.04 -15.27 24.95
C GLY A 60 0.89 -14.51 25.90
N GLN A 61 2.20 -14.78 25.88
CA GLN A 61 3.16 -13.95 26.57
C GLN A 61 3.39 -12.65 25.84
N TYR A 62 3.71 -11.61 26.56
CA TYR A 62 4.14 -10.32 26.01
C TYR A 62 5.65 -10.15 26.16
N CYS A 63 6.16 -9.20 25.44
CA CYS A 63 7.55 -8.80 25.44
C CYS A 63 7.62 -7.32 25.81
N ASP A 64 8.38 -6.97 26.84
CA ASP A 64 8.70 -5.59 27.19
C ASP A 64 10.02 -5.23 26.50
N GLU A 65 9.97 -4.30 25.54
CA GLU A 65 11.13 -3.90 24.74
C GLU A 65 11.20 -2.41 24.51
N ASN A 66 12.44 -1.95 24.42
CA ASN A 66 12.78 -0.61 23.96
C ASN A 66 12.89 -0.63 22.43
N ILE A 67 11.83 -0.23 21.77
CA ILE A 67 11.79 -0.17 20.31
C ILE A 67 12.47 1.11 19.84
N GLN A 68 13.56 0.97 19.09
CA GLN A 68 14.23 2.08 18.42
C GLN A 68 13.69 2.20 17.00
N VAL A 69 13.18 3.37 16.65
CA VAL A 69 12.69 3.69 15.32
C VAL A 69 13.61 4.74 14.71
N HIS A 70 14.21 4.42 13.56
CA HIS A 70 15.05 5.33 12.78
C HIS A 70 14.41 5.56 11.41
N TRP A 71 14.39 6.80 10.97
CA TRP A 71 13.90 7.11 9.64
C TRP A 71 14.80 8.12 8.93
N GLN A 72 14.78 8.06 7.60
CA GLN A 72 15.49 8.98 6.72
C GLN A 72 14.64 9.22 5.47
N ALA A 73 14.53 10.48 5.06
CA ALA A 73 13.90 10.91 3.82
C ALA A 73 14.94 11.56 2.89
N THR A 74 14.65 11.57 1.61
CA THR A 74 15.52 12.18 0.57
C THR A 74 15.45 13.71 0.58
N ARG A 75 14.41 14.29 1.16
CA ARG A 75 14.17 15.73 1.24
C ARG A 75 13.94 16.15 2.68
N THR A 76 14.33 17.36 2.99
CA THR A 76 13.95 18.02 4.24
C THR A 76 12.47 18.38 4.20
N GLY A 77 11.73 18.05 5.27
CA GLY A 77 10.29 18.25 5.35
C GLY A 77 9.77 18.08 6.77
N SER A 78 8.47 18.06 6.92
CA SER A 78 7.80 17.74 8.18
C SER A 78 7.24 16.32 8.11
N TYR A 79 7.73 15.43 8.96
CA TYR A 79 7.40 14.01 8.96
C TYR A 79 6.92 13.56 10.32
N CYS A 80 5.97 12.63 10.33
CA CYS A 80 5.44 12.04 11.54
C CYS A 80 5.52 10.51 11.46
N ILE A 81 5.84 9.88 12.59
CA ILE A 81 5.70 8.43 12.77
C ILE A 81 4.35 8.16 13.41
N HIS A 82 3.62 7.24 12.81
CA HIS A 82 2.35 6.69 13.30
C HIS A 82 2.53 5.22 13.66
N SER A 83 1.69 4.74 14.56
CA SER A 83 1.51 3.31 14.84
C SER A 83 0.14 2.88 14.32
N ASP A 84 0.01 1.64 13.88
CA ASP A 84 -1.27 1.04 13.50
C ASP A 84 -2.26 0.87 14.67
N GLU A 85 -1.78 1.02 15.90
CA GLU A 85 -2.60 0.90 17.12
C GLU A 85 -3.25 2.21 17.55
N ASN A 86 -2.72 3.34 17.11
CA ASN A 86 -3.18 4.67 17.52
C ASN A 86 -3.33 5.58 16.30
N PRO A 87 -4.49 6.25 16.12
CA PRO A 87 -4.68 7.20 15.03
C PRO A 87 -3.81 8.46 15.16
N LEU A 88 -3.38 8.80 16.38
CA LEU A 88 -2.50 9.95 16.61
C LEU A 88 -1.04 9.61 16.28
N PRO A 89 -0.26 10.59 15.79
CA PRO A 89 1.16 10.40 15.57
C PRO A 89 1.88 10.15 16.91
N VAL A 90 2.87 9.26 16.88
CA VAL A 90 3.74 8.98 18.02
C VAL A 90 4.71 10.14 18.25
N GLU A 91 5.34 10.60 17.15
CA GLU A 91 6.31 11.70 17.16
C GLU A 91 6.32 12.39 15.80
N CYS A 92 6.58 13.71 15.79
CA CYS A 92 6.71 14.49 14.58
C CYS A 92 7.97 15.36 14.60
N TRP A 93 8.66 15.43 13.45
CA TRP A 93 9.81 16.30 13.21
C TRP A 93 9.44 17.36 12.20
N ILE A 94 9.83 18.58 12.48
CA ILE A 94 9.62 19.72 11.57
C ILE A 94 10.96 20.10 10.97
N ASN A 95 10.96 20.33 9.64
CA ASN A 95 12.13 20.74 8.88
C ASN A 95 13.34 19.81 9.07
N SER A 96 13.09 18.50 9.00
CA SER A 96 14.12 17.45 9.14
C SER A 96 14.09 16.48 7.97
N ALA A 97 15.24 15.88 7.64
CA ALA A 97 15.37 14.79 6.68
C ALA A 97 15.62 13.43 7.36
N ARG A 98 15.80 13.41 8.68
CA ARG A 98 16.02 12.20 9.47
C ARG A 98 15.57 12.40 10.90
N GLY A 99 15.29 11.32 11.59
CA GLY A 99 14.96 11.33 13.00
C GLY A 99 15.04 9.94 13.59
N SER A 100 14.99 9.92 14.91
CA SER A 100 14.95 8.68 15.69
C SER A 100 14.15 8.89 16.95
N LEU A 101 13.50 7.83 17.42
CA LEU A 101 12.84 7.81 18.71
C LEU A 101 13.00 6.44 19.36
N VAL A 102 12.87 6.40 20.68
CA VAL A 102 12.83 5.19 21.48
C VAL A 102 11.46 5.11 22.16
N ILE A 103 10.81 3.96 22.03
CA ILE A 103 9.48 3.70 22.57
C ILE A 103 9.58 2.49 23.49
N GLU A 104 9.32 2.68 24.78
CA GLU A 104 9.10 1.55 25.70
C GLU A 104 7.72 0.98 25.43
N LYS A 105 7.65 -0.29 25.05
CA LYS A 105 6.38 -0.90 24.68
C LYS A 105 6.28 -2.35 25.09
N LYS A 106 5.11 -2.68 25.63
CA LYS A 106 4.66 -4.04 25.85
C LYS A 106 4.05 -4.59 24.54
N ILE A 107 4.76 -5.51 23.90
CA ILE A 107 4.37 -6.10 22.62
C ILE A 107 3.56 -7.37 22.92
N THR A 108 2.28 -7.34 22.58
CA THR A 108 1.35 -8.48 22.71
C THR A 108 0.94 -9.02 21.34
N LYS A 109 1.16 -8.24 20.29
CA LYS A 109 0.84 -8.55 18.88
C LYS A 109 1.82 -7.82 17.96
N PRO A 110 1.98 -8.20 16.70
CA PRO A 110 2.76 -7.45 15.74
C PRO A 110 2.32 -5.99 15.70
N SER A 111 3.28 -5.06 15.69
CA SER A 111 3.03 -3.61 15.68
C SER A 111 3.74 -2.99 14.49
N ARG A 112 3.00 -2.29 13.64
CA ARG A 112 3.51 -1.64 12.45
C ARG A 112 3.68 -0.14 12.69
N TYR A 113 4.84 0.37 12.27
CA TYR A 113 5.16 1.80 12.28
C TYR A 113 5.14 2.34 10.85
N LEU A 114 4.61 3.53 10.68
CA LEU A 114 4.38 4.18 9.41
C LEU A 114 5.00 5.58 9.43
N LEU A 115 5.81 5.90 8.42
CA LEU A 115 6.31 7.26 8.20
C LEU A 115 5.39 7.96 7.20
N LYS A 116 4.85 9.09 7.59
CA LYS A 116 4.01 9.94 6.74
C LYS A 116 4.54 11.38 6.73
N GLU A 117 4.29 12.11 5.67
CA GLU A 117 4.46 13.56 5.66
C GLU A 117 3.33 14.21 6.46
N LYS A 118 3.65 15.23 7.25
CA LYS A 118 2.68 15.89 8.13
C LYS A 118 1.51 16.46 7.31
N GLY A 119 0.29 16.08 7.69
CA GLY A 119 -0.92 16.47 6.98
C GLY A 119 -1.23 15.69 5.71
N GLN A 120 -0.44 14.64 5.40
CA GLN A 120 -0.70 13.73 4.28
C GLN A 120 -1.02 12.32 4.78
N GLU A 121 -1.95 11.65 4.12
CA GLU A 121 -2.28 10.25 4.42
C GLU A 121 -1.37 9.24 3.71
N ASN A 122 -0.54 9.71 2.78
CA ASN A 122 0.35 8.85 2.02
C ASN A 122 1.47 8.27 2.90
N ILE A 123 1.65 6.95 2.86
CA ILE A 123 2.71 6.24 3.59
C ILE A 123 3.98 6.27 2.74
N LEU A 124 5.03 6.90 3.25
CA LEU A 124 6.33 7.00 2.60
C LEU A 124 7.19 5.76 2.85
N ALA A 125 7.15 5.23 4.08
CA ALA A 125 7.86 4.02 4.47
C ALA A 125 7.13 3.34 5.64
N SER A 126 7.34 2.04 5.82
CA SER A 126 6.80 1.31 6.95
C SER A 126 7.71 0.16 7.34
N ASP A 127 7.71 -0.17 8.63
CA ASP A 127 8.40 -1.34 9.19
C ASP A 127 7.60 -1.91 10.36
N THR A 128 7.86 -3.18 10.72
CA THR A 128 7.03 -3.92 11.67
C THR A 128 7.88 -4.67 12.68
N VAL A 129 7.51 -4.58 13.95
CA VAL A 129 7.99 -5.47 15.00
C VAL A 129 7.08 -6.68 15.06
N THR A 130 7.64 -7.88 14.94
CA THR A 130 6.89 -9.14 15.02
C THR A 130 7.09 -9.81 16.38
N LEU A 131 6.01 -10.37 16.93
CA LEU A 131 6.07 -11.24 18.10
C LEU A 131 6.14 -12.70 17.62
N VAL A 132 7.16 -13.43 18.07
CA VAL A 132 7.39 -14.83 17.69
C VAL A 132 7.54 -15.68 18.95
N TRP A 133 6.91 -16.83 19.02
CA TRP A 133 7.12 -17.80 20.10
C TRP A 133 7.93 -19.01 19.66
N VAL A 134 8.74 -19.54 20.55
CA VAL A 134 9.72 -20.60 20.27
C VAL A 134 9.05 -21.88 19.75
N TYR A 135 7.84 -22.19 20.21
CA TYR A 135 7.11 -23.39 19.81
C TYR A 135 6.76 -23.41 18.31
N GLU A 136 6.46 -22.27 17.72
CA GLU A 136 6.14 -22.16 16.29
C GLU A 136 7.38 -22.40 15.41
N ALA A 137 8.53 -21.91 15.83
CA ALA A 137 9.80 -22.10 15.13
C ALA A 137 10.22 -23.60 15.09
N ILE A 138 10.04 -24.31 16.21
CA ILE A 138 10.36 -25.76 16.31
C ILE A 138 9.42 -26.60 15.43
N ARG A 139 8.15 -26.23 15.32
CA ARG A 139 7.16 -26.97 14.54
C ARG A 139 7.43 -26.90 13.03
N LYS A 140 7.89 -25.77 12.54
CA LYS A 140 8.27 -25.59 11.11
C LYS A 140 9.52 -26.39 10.74
N ASN A 141 10.47 -26.55 11.67
CA ASN A 141 11.71 -27.25 11.41
C ASN A 141 11.58 -28.79 11.49
N ARG A 142 10.56 -29.32 12.17
CA ARG A 142 10.33 -30.78 12.24
C ARG A 142 9.87 -31.41 10.94
N ALA A 143 9.36 -30.62 9.99
CA ALA A 143 8.93 -31.14 8.69
C ALA A 143 10.08 -31.53 7.75
N THR A 144 11.32 -31.10 8.05
CA THR A 144 12.48 -31.27 7.17
C THR A 144 13.31 -32.53 7.47
N TRP A 145 13.05 -33.27 8.59
CA TRP A 145 13.83 -34.41 9.02
C TRP A 145 13.18 -35.80 8.68
N ARG A 146 12.25 -35.81 7.71
CA ARG A 146 11.79 -37.07 7.13
C ARG A 146 12.68 -37.43 5.95
N LEU A 147 13.94 -37.71 6.24
CA LEU A 147 14.79 -38.49 5.36
C LEU A 147 15.00 -39.85 6.06
N PHE A 148 14.22 -40.80 5.61
CA PHE A 148 14.38 -42.30 5.62
C PHE A 148 13.03 -42.94 5.80
#